data_cf7417d57adfd7792ee1a3919fa8c895
#
_entry.id   cf7417d57adfd7792ee1a3919fa8c895
#
_cell.length_a   1.000
_cell.length_b   1.000
_cell.length_c   1.000
_cell.angle_alpha   90.00
_cell.angle_beta   90.00
_cell.angle_gamma   90.00
#
_symmetry.space_group_name_H-M   'P 1'
#
loop_
_entity.id
_entity.type
_entity.pdbx_description
1 polymer ?
#
loop_
_entity_poly.entity_id
_entity_poly.type
_entity_poly.pdbx_seq_one_letter_code
_entity_poly.pdbx_strand_id
1 'polypeptide(L)'
;MLLRLFRAVYRSKPCLICAVLFEIAVSLVMELCLHRPVQSHNAGTTLDLRFGYTADDVLYWLYKLGPGGREEYLRMVQWDIFPYMPAYTILLGSLLLMESERVGGQYPSELALAAPVVMVCDAVETCLNGYATKIFPQEMSKRIVLVSSVANMLKWVGFAQCLLLLAYLFVSNRISPTKGKGKVSLKSKKED
;
A
#
# COMPACT_ATOMS: atom_id res chain seq x y z
N MET A 1 13.47 -8.85 -8.77
CA MET A 1 12.46 -8.48 -9.79
C MET A 1 11.76 -7.16 -9.41
N LEU A 2 11.13 -7.03 -8.26
CA LEU A 2 10.38 -5.83 -7.84
C LEU A 2 11.19 -4.53 -7.87
N LEU A 3 12.41 -4.50 -7.34
CA LEU A 3 13.27 -3.31 -7.39
C LEU A 3 13.59 -2.85 -8.82
N ARG A 4 13.65 -3.77 -9.78
CA ARG A 4 13.81 -3.41 -11.20
C ARG A 4 12.56 -2.73 -11.76
N LEU A 5 11.37 -3.23 -11.38
CA LEU A 5 10.10 -2.62 -11.76
C LEU A 5 9.99 -1.21 -11.19
N PHE A 6 10.19 -1.04 -9.88
CA PHE A 6 10.14 0.26 -9.22
C PHE A 6 11.12 1.26 -9.84
N ARG A 7 12.36 0.77 -10.15
CA ARG A 7 13.38 1.60 -10.83
C ARG A 7 12.96 2.01 -12.22
N ALA A 8 12.32 1.14 -12.98
CA ALA A 8 11.82 1.46 -14.31
C ALA A 8 10.72 2.55 -14.26
N VAL A 9 9.82 2.46 -13.27
CA VAL A 9 8.72 3.43 -13.10
C VAL A 9 9.29 4.81 -12.74
N TYR A 10 10.11 4.94 -11.68
CA TYR A 10 10.56 6.28 -11.26
C TYR A 10 11.58 6.92 -12.20
N ARG A 11 12.37 6.14 -12.96
CA ARG A 11 13.34 6.69 -13.94
C ARG A 11 12.67 7.30 -15.16
N SER A 12 11.47 6.88 -15.48
CA SER A 12 10.68 7.41 -16.58
C SER A 12 9.63 8.39 -16.05
N LYS A 13 9.84 9.69 -16.28
CA LYS A 13 8.85 10.72 -15.87
C LYS A 13 7.42 10.41 -16.34
N PRO A 14 7.18 10.00 -17.61
CA PRO A 14 5.85 9.60 -18.04
C PRO A 14 5.30 8.43 -17.26
N CYS A 15 6.10 7.38 -17.01
CA CYS A 15 5.65 6.22 -16.24
C CYS A 15 5.29 6.58 -14.80
N LEU A 16 6.07 7.44 -14.15
CA LEU A 16 5.77 7.90 -12.80
C LEU A 16 4.47 8.72 -12.76
N ILE A 17 4.29 9.64 -13.71
CA ILE A 17 3.05 10.42 -13.83
C ILE A 17 1.86 9.48 -14.07
N CYS A 18 1.98 8.51 -14.97
CA CYS A 18 0.94 7.52 -15.20
C CYS A 18 0.63 6.70 -13.95
N ALA A 19 1.63 6.30 -13.17
CA ALA A 19 1.43 5.57 -11.92
C ALA A 19 0.67 6.42 -10.89
N VAL A 20 1.02 7.69 -10.74
CA VAL A 20 0.31 8.64 -9.85
C VAL A 20 -1.15 8.83 -10.30
N LEU A 21 -1.38 9.10 -11.58
CA LEU A 21 -2.72 9.32 -12.11
C LEU A 21 -3.58 8.05 -12.02
N PHE A 22 -2.98 6.89 -12.26
CA PHE A 22 -3.66 5.60 -12.12
C PHE A 22 -4.07 5.34 -10.68
N GLU A 23 -3.15 5.57 -9.70
CA GLU A 23 -3.45 5.42 -8.28
C GLU A 23 -4.58 6.36 -7.84
N ILE A 24 -4.54 7.63 -8.26
CA ILE A 24 -5.61 8.59 -7.96
C ILE A 24 -6.94 8.11 -8.53
N ALA A 25 -6.96 7.64 -9.78
CA ALA A 25 -8.17 7.16 -10.44
C ALA A 25 -8.76 5.94 -9.73
N VAL A 26 -7.91 4.95 -9.40
CA VAL A 26 -8.34 3.74 -8.69
C VAL A 26 -8.83 4.07 -7.28
N SER A 27 -8.13 4.94 -6.53
CA SER A 27 -8.56 5.42 -5.21
C SER A 27 -9.92 6.12 -5.26
N LEU A 28 -10.15 6.95 -6.28
CA LEU A 28 -11.46 7.60 -6.47
C LEU A 28 -12.57 6.58 -6.77
N VAL A 29 -12.31 5.59 -7.61
CA VAL A 29 -13.27 4.49 -7.88
C VAL A 29 -13.55 3.72 -6.60
N MET A 30 -12.52 3.33 -5.84
CA MET A 30 -12.66 2.65 -4.56
C MET A 30 -13.56 3.44 -3.62
N GLU A 31 -13.28 4.72 -3.42
CA GLU A 31 -14.04 5.57 -2.49
C GLU A 31 -15.48 5.81 -2.99
N LEU A 32 -15.65 6.29 -4.23
CA LEU A 32 -16.94 6.79 -4.69
C LEU A 32 -17.90 5.68 -5.13
N CYS A 33 -17.36 4.61 -5.75
CA CYS A 33 -18.17 3.58 -6.38
C CYS A 33 -18.28 2.29 -5.56
N LEU A 34 -17.41 2.10 -4.57
CA LEU A 34 -17.34 0.84 -3.81
C LEU A 34 -17.50 1.06 -2.30
N HIS A 35 -16.70 1.92 -1.66
CA HIS A 35 -16.82 2.20 -0.22
C HIS A 35 -18.13 2.87 0.17
N ARG A 36 -18.52 3.93 -0.53
CA ARG A 36 -19.77 4.65 -0.22
C ARG A 36 -21.01 3.78 -0.34
N PRO A 37 -21.22 2.96 -1.40
CA PRO A 37 -22.32 2.02 -1.46
C PRO A 37 -22.34 1.06 -0.26
N VAL A 38 -21.21 0.43 0.08
CA VAL A 38 -21.12 -0.46 1.25
C VAL A 38 -21.50 0.28 2.55
N GLN A 39 -20.99 1.48 2.76
CA GLN A 39 -21.30 2.29 3.96
C GLN A 39 -22.76 2.71 4.02
N SER A 40 -23.45 2.86 2.89
CA SER A 40 -24.87 3.24 2.83
C SER A 40 -25.82 2.23 3.49
N HIS A 41 -25.37 0.99 3.69
CA HIS A 41 -26.13 -0.08 4.38
C HIS A 41 -26.15 0.06 5.90
N ASN A 42 -25.70 1.20 6.47
CA ASN A 42 -25.71 1.49 7.91
C ASN A 42 -24.97 0.47 8.80
N ALA A 43 -24.02 -0.25 8.22
CA ALA A 43 -23.15 -1.18 8.96
C ALA A 43 -21.96 -0.48 9.63
N GLY A 44 -21.82 0.82 9.43
CA GLY A 44 -20.70 1.63 9.90
C GLY A 44 -19.48 1.46 9.01
N THR A 45 -18.31 1.84 9.54
CA THR A 45 -17.02 1.76 8.85
C THR A 45 -16.69 0.31 8.46
N THR A 46 -16.19 0.10 7.24
CA THR A 46 -15.71 -1.19 6.76
C THR A 46 -14.58 -1.75 7.64
N LEU A 47 -14.40 -3.06 7.67
CA LEU A 47 -13.45 -3.72 8.58
C LEU A 47 -12.00 -3.28 8.31
N ASP A 48 -11.63 -3.10 7.06
CA ASP A 48 -10.32 -2.65 6.58
C ASP A 48 -9.91 -1.26 7.05
N LEU A 49 -10.87 -0.39 7.36
CA LEU A 49 -10.63 0.96 7.89
C LEU A 49 -10.57 1.01 9.43
N ARG A 50 -10.82 -0.10 10.13
CA ARG A 50 -10.70 -0.18 11.60
C ARG A 50 -9.29 -0.56 11.99
N PHE A 51 -8.80 -0.07 13.10
CA PHE A 51 -7.53 -0.53 13.66
C PHE A 51 -7.76 -1.77 14.52
N GLY A 52 -7.99 -2.93 13.85
CA GLY A 52 -8.30 -4.21 14.48
C GLY A 52 -9.80 -4.41 14.78
N TYR A 53 -10.20 -5.67 14.89
CA TYR A 53 -11.59 -6.09 15.15
C TYR A 53 -11.64 -7.51 15.73
N THR A 54 -12.75 -7.84 16.39
CA THR A 54 -13.05 -9.15 16.97
C THR A 54 -13.94 -9.98 16.06
N ALA A 55 -14.14 -11.26 16.39
CA ALA A 55 -15.08 -12.12 15.67
C ALA A 55 -16.52 -11.62 15.79
N ASP A 56 -16.88 -11.08 16.95
CA ASP A 56 -18.22 -10.52 17.18
C ASP A 56 -18.44 -9.25 16.36
N ASP A 57 -17.38 -8.42 16.18
CA ASP A 57 -17.43 -7.25 15.30
C ASP A 57 -17.69 -7.65 13.85
N VAL A 58 -17.01 -8.70 13.36
CA VAL A 58 -17.19 -9.21 11.98
C VAL A 58 -18.63 -9.72 11.78
N LEU A 59 -19.12 -10.54 12.69
CA LEU A 59 -20.48 -11.09 12.61
C LEU A 59 -21.55 -9.99 12.65
N TYR A 60 -21.41 -9.05 13.62
CA TYR A 60 -22.32 -7.92 13.73
C TYR A 60 -22.33 -7.04 12.48
N TRP A 61 -21.14 -6.76 11.94
CA TRP A 61 -20.99 -5.96 10.73
C TRP A 61 -21.62 -6.64 9.51
N LEU A 62 -21.37 -7.96 9.30
CA LEU A 62 -21.93 -8.73 8.21
C LEU A 62 -23.46 -8.86 8.30
N TYR A 63 -23.97 -8.96 9.53
CA TYR A 63 -25.42 -8.97 9.78
C TYR A 63 -26.04 -7.63 9.38
N LYS A 64 -25.43 -6.51 9.80
CA LYS A 64 -25.90 -5.15 9.51
C LYS A 64 -25.83 -4.79 8.02
N LEU A 65 -24.83 -5.29 7.31
CA LEU A 65 -24.73 -5.10 5.85
C LEU A 65 -25.94 -5.64 5.08
N GLY A 66 -26.56 -6.68 5.58
CA GLY A 66 -27.61 -7.36 4.84
C GLY A 66 -27.12 -8.04 3.56
N PRO A 67 -27.99 -8.73 2.80
CA PRO A 67 -27.58 -9.46 1.59
C PRO A 67 -26.98 -8.56 0.51
N GLY A 68 -27.62 -7.44 0.21
CA GLY A 68 -27.16 -6.49 -0.81
C GLY A 68 -25.80 -5.87 -0.48
N GLY A 69 -25.63 -5.42 0.77
CA GLY A 69 -24.34 -4.82 1.20
C GLY A 69 -23.19 -5.83 1.19
N ARG A 70 -23.45 -7.11 1.50
CA ARG A 70 -22.44 -8.17 1.38
C ARG A 70 -22.01 -8.43 -0.06
N GLU A 71 -22.94 -8.34 -1.01
CA GLU A 71 -22.62 -8.48 -2.44
C GLU A 71 -21.77 -7.30 -2.93
N GLU A 72 -22.12 -6.07 -2.52
CA GLU A 72 -21.33 -4.89 -2.82
C GLU A 72 -19.93 -4.95 -2.20
N TYR A 73 -19.83 -5.42 -0.95
CA TYR A 73 -18.53 -5.62 -0.30
C TYR A 73 -17.66 -6.65 -1.04
N LEU A 74 -18.23 -7.75 -1.53
CA LEU A 74 -17.48 -8.72 -2.33
C LEU A 74 -16.97 -8.14 -3.66
N ARG A 75 -17.71 -7.21 -4.27
CA ARG A 75 -17.21 -6.45 -5.42
C ARG A 75 -16.06 -5.53 -5.04
N MET A 76 -16.18 -4.85 -3.89
CA MET A 76 -15.11 -4.02 -3.35
C MET A 76 -13.83 -4.84 -3.11
N VAL A 77 -13.91 -6.01 -2.50
CA VAL A 77 -12.79 -6.95 -2.30
C VAL A 77 -12.06 -7.28 -3.61
N GLN A 78 -12.80 -7.49 -4.70
CA GLN A 78 -12.18 -7.79 -6.01
C GLN A 78 -11.37 -6.61 -6.54
N TRP A 79 -11.91 -5.40 -6.43
CA TRP A 79 -11.23 -4.17 -6.85
C TRP A 79 -10.05 -3.81 -5.95
N ASP A 80 -10.14 -4.14 -4.67
CA ASP A 80 -9.08 -3.95 -3.71
C ASP A 80 -7.87 -4.84 -4.04
N ILE A 81 -8.10 -6.14 -4.24
CA ILE A 81 -7.04 -7.08 -4.64
C ILE A 81 -6.44 -6.69 -6.00
N PHE A 82 -7.27 -6.30 -6.95
CA PHE A 82 -6.86 -5.84 -8.27
C PHE A 82 -7.93 -4.89 -8.85
N PRO A 83 -7.58 -3.62 -9.14
CA PRO A 83 -6.22 -3.07 -9.35
C PRO A 83 -5.59 -2.29 -8.18
N TYR A 84 -6.30 -2.04 -7.05
CA TYR A 84 -5.88 -1.07 -6.04
C TYR A 84 -4.55 -1.44 -5.35
N MET A 85 -4.45 -2.64 -4.76
CA MET A 85 -3.20 -3.07 -4.07
C MET A 85 -1.94 -3.01 -4.95
N PRO A 86 -1.93 -3.51 -6.19
CA PRO A 86 -0.80 -3.34 -7.08
C PRO A 86 -0.47 -1.88 -7.40
N ALA A 87 -1.48 -1.02 -7.57
CA ALA A 87 -1.28 0.38 -7.92
C ALA A 87 -0.52 1.13 -6.81
N TYR A 88 -1.03 1.12 -5.57
CA TYR A 88 -0.35 1.80 -4.47
C TYR A 88 1.03 1.19 -4.18
N THR A 89 1.18 -0.13 -4.32
CA THR A 89 2.46 -0.81 -4.07
C THR A 89 3.53 -0.37 -5.07
N ILE A 90 3.17 -0.31 -6.36
CA ILE A 90 4.09 0.16 -7.40
C ILE A 90 4.46 1.62 -7.17
N LEU A 91 3.49 2.47 -6.87
CA LEU A 91 3.75 3.88 -6.63
C LEU A 91 4.61 4.10 -5.38
N LEU A 92 4.20 3.55 -4.24
CA LEU A 92 4.90 3.71 -2.96
C LEU A 92 6.31 3.13 -3.00
N GLY A 93 6.48 1.92 -3.54
CA GLY A 93 7.79 1.29 -3.72
C GLY A 93 8.70 2.09 -4.66
N SER A 94 8.14 2.66 -5.74
CA SER A 94 8.90 3.51 -6.66
C SER A 94 9.36 4.82 -6.01
N LEU A 95 8.52 5.45 -5.21
CA LEU A 95 8.85 6.68 -4.49
C LEU A 95 9.91 6.43 -3.41
N LEU A 96 9.77 5.36 -2.61
CA LEU A 96 10.76 4.96 -1.60
C LEU A 96 12.11 4.67 -2.24
N LEU A 97 12.14 3.94 -3.36
CA LEU A 97 13.38 3.63 -4.08
C LEU A 97 14.02 4.90 -4.66
N MET A 98 13.21 5.76 -5.26
CA MET A 98 13.66 7.03 -5.80
C MET A 98 14.35 7.91 -4.74
N GLU A 99 13.72 8.07 -3.58
CA GLU A 99 14.29 8.90 -2.52
C GLU A 99 15.50 8.24 -1.85
N SER A 100 15.54 6.90 -1.69
CA SER A 100 16.72 6.21 -1.15
C SER A 100 17.93 6.30 -2.10
N GLU A 101 17.74 6.19 -3.41
CA GLU A 101 18.83 6.35 -4.38
C GLU A 101 19.32 7.82 -4.52
N ARG A 102 18.46 8.83 -4.26
CA ARG A 102 18.85 10.24 -4.27
C ARG A 102 19.82 10.61 -3.17
N VAL A 103 19.76 9.98 -2.01
CA VAL A 103 20.69 10.23 -0.88
C VAL A 103 22.10 9.66 -1.14
N GLY A 104 22.44 9.36 -2.38
CA GLY A 104 23.80 8.93 -2.77
C GLY A 104 24.21 7.56 -2.27
N GLY A 105 23.24 6.65 -2.06
CA GLY A 105 23.51 5.28 -1.60
C GLY A 105 23.73 5.16 -0.09
N GLN A 106 23.42 6.20 0.68
CA GLN A 106 23.51 6.19 2.14
C GLN A 106 22.44 5.23 2.75
N TYR A 107 21.33 5.02 2.05
CA TYR A 107 20.25 4.13 2.47
C TYR A 107 20.11 2.94 1.51
N PRO A 108 19.82 1.73 2.03
CA PRO A 108 19.68 0.56 1.19
C PRO A 108 18.41 0.64 0.32
N SER A 109 18.52 0.21 -0.92
CA SER A 109 17.39 0.18 -1.88
C SER A 109 16.26 -0.78 -1.44
N GLU A 110 16.59 -1.72 -0.55
CA GLU A 110 15.68 -2.71 0.04
C GLU A 110 14.58 -2.08 0.87
N LEU A 111 14.74 -0.82 1.33
CA LEU A 111 13.67 -0.07 2.02
C LEU A 111 12.39 0.02 1.17
N ALA A 112 12.53 0.03 -0.15
CA ALA A 112 11.38 0.02 -1.06
C ALA A 112 10.54 -1.28 -0.99
N LEU A 113 11.12 -2.38 -0.44
CA LEU A 113 10.41 -3.64 -0.25
C LEU A 113 9.40 -3.58 0.92
N ALA A 114 9.39 -2.52 1.71
CA ALA A 114 8.35 -2.30 2.70
C ALA A 114 6.96 -2.20 2.06
N ALA A 115 6.83 -1.59 0.87
CA ALA A 115 5.56 -1.46 0.18
C ALA A 115 4.90 -2.82 -0.17
N PRO A 116 5.58 -3.80 -0.80
CA PRO A 116 5.00 -5.12 -1.01
C PRO A 116 4.72 -5.91 0.28
N VAL A 117 5.43 -5.65 1.39
CA VAL A 117 5.08 -6.25 2.69
C VAL A 117 3.73 -5.74 3.17
N VAL A 118 3.47 -4.44 3.07
CA VAL A 118 2.15 -3.84 3.36
C VAL A 118 1.07 -4.49 2.50
N MET A 119 1.32 -4.62 1.19
CA MET A 119 0.38 -5.27 0.26
C MET A 119 0.06 -6.72 0.67
N VAL A 120 1.04 -7.49 1.13
CA VAL A 120 0.80 -8.88 1.58
C VAL A 120 -0.10 -8.89 2.81
N CYS A 121 0.13 -8.00 3.78
CA CYS A 121 -0.75 -7.88 4.95
C CYS A 121 -2.18 -7.52 4.56
N ASP A 122 -2.32 -6.55 3.66
CA ASP A 122 -3.60 -6.11 3.10
C ASP A 122 -4.33 -7.24 2.37
N ALA A 123 -3.63 -7.97 1.51
CA ALA A 123 -4.20 -9.11 0.78
C ALA A 123 -4.67 -10.23 1.72
N VAL A 124 -3.91 -10.54 2.78
CA VAL A 124 -4.32 -11.53 3.78
C VAL A 124 -5.62 -11.09 4.46
N GLU A 125 -5.68 -9.84 4.92
CA GLU A 125 -6.90 -9.29 5.54
C GLU A 125 -8.09 -9.34 4.59
N THR A 126 -7.94 -8.75 3.41
CA THR A 126 -9.02 -8.62 2.42
C THR A 126 -9.54 -9.99 1.95
N CYS A 127 -8.66 -10.96 1.72
CA CYS A 127 -9.05 -12.32 1.36
C CYS A 127 -9.84 -13.01 2.49
N LEU A 128 -9.41 -12.86 3.74
CA LEU A 128 -10.08 -13.48 4.89
C LEU A 128 -11.44 -12.83 5.16
N ASN A 129 -11.55 -11.50 5.04
CA ASN A 129 -12.83 -10.80 5.19
C ASN A 129 -13.79 -11.12 4.03
N GLY A 130 -13.29 -11.23 2.80
CA GLY A 130 -14.07 -11.71 1.66
C GLY A 130 -14.57 -13.15 1.86
N TYR A 131 -13.74 -14.03 2.41
CA TYR A 131 -14.13 -15.38 2.77
C TYR A 131 -15.21 -15.38 3.85
N ALA A 132 -15.06 -14.62 4.94
CA ALA A 132 -16.07 -14.48 5.99
C ALA A 132 -17.43 -14.05 5.40
N THR A 133 -17.39 -13.09 4.50
CA THR A 133 -18.60 -12.57 3.83
C THR A 133 -19.30 -13.64 3.00
N LYS A 134 -18.54 -14.50 2.29
CA LYS A 134 -19.09 -15.60 1.47
C LYS A 134 -19.72 -16.71 2.27
N ILE A 135 -19.15 -17.07 3.43
CA ILE A 135 -19.68 -18.18 4.25
C ILE A 135 -20.80 -17.75 5.19
N PHE A 136 -21.03 -16.44 5.39
CA PHE A 136 -22.09 -15.95 6.26
C PHE A 136 -23.46 -16.55 5.88
N PRO A 137 -24.26 -17.05 6.83
CA PRO A 137 -24.22 -16.84 8.30
C PRO A 137 -23.33 -17.80 9.09
N GLN A 138 -22.55 -18.67 8.44
CA GLN A 138 -21.61 -19.52 9.15
C GLN A 138 -20.51 -18.65 9.79
N GLU A 139 -20.19 -18.95 11.04
CA GLU A 139 -19.15 -18.21 11.77
C GLU A 139 -17.77 -18.64 11.32
N MET A 140 -16.92 -17.65 11.06
CA MET A 140 -15.51 -17.91 10.86
C MET A 140 -14.82 -18.21 12.20
N SER A 141 -13.87 -19.15 12.19
CA SER A 141 -13.08 -19.46 13.38
C SER A 141 -12.46 -18.19 13.98
N LYS A 142 -12.57 -17.99 15.30
CA LYS A 142 -11.97 -16.87 16.04
C LYS A 142 -10.48 -16.70 15.76
N ARG A 143 -9.75 -17.80 15.52
CA ARG A 143 -8.32 -17.77 15.17
C ARG A 143 -8.09 -17.14 13.79
N ILE A 144 -8.93 -17.44 12.82
CA ILE A 144 -8.82 -16.87 11.47
C ILE A 144 -9.15 -15.37 11.50
N VAL A 145 -10.19 -14.98 12.26
CA VAL A 145 -10.50 -13.55 12.47
C VAL A 145 -9.36 -12.82 13.15
N LEU A 146 -8.71 -13.45 14.14
CA LEU A 146 -7.53 -12.86 14.78
C LEU A 146 -6.39 -12.63 13.78
N VAL A 147 -6.12 -13.61 12.89
CA VAL A 147 -5.10 -13.45 11.83
C VAL A 147 -5.47 -12.30 10.91
N SER A 148 -6.73 -12.20 10.49
CA SER A 148 -7.22 -11.10 9.65
C SER A 148 -7.05 -9.73 10.34
N SER A 149 -7.46 -9.64 11.60
CA SER A 149 -7.34 -8.42 12.41
C SER A 149 -5.89 -8.00 12.63
N VAL A 150 -4.98 -8.95 12.92
CA VAL A 150 -3.54 -8.67 13.07
C VAL A 150 -2.95 -8.22 11.73
N ALA A 151 -3.31 -8.87 10.62
CA ALA A 151 -2.86 -8.47 9.29
C ALA A 151 -3.28 -7.02 8.97
N ASN A 152 -4.53 -6.65 9.32
CA ASN A 152 -5.01 -5.28 9.20
C ASN A 152 -4.19 -4.28 10.03
N MET A 153 -3.92 -4.59 11.29
CA MET A 153 -3.07 -3.73 12.16
C MET A 153 -1.66 -3.57 11.57
N LEU A 154 -1.04 -4.66 11.11
CA LEU A 154 0.28 -4.64 10.48
C LEU A 154 0.28 -3.84 9.17
N LYS A 155 -0.77 -3.93 8.36
CA LYS A 155 -0.98 -3.10 7.18
C LYS A 155 -0.91 -1.62 7.53
N TRP A 156 -1.70 -1.17 8.50
CA TRP A 156 -1.75 0.24 8.88
C TRP A 156 -0.44 0.74 9.49
N VAL A 157 0.19 -0.06 10.37
CA VAL A 157 1.51 0.27 10.93
C VAL A 157 2.56 0.34 9.83
N GLY A 158 2.59 -0.65 8.93
CA GLY A 158 3.54 -0.69 7.82
C GLY A 158 3.34 0.47 6.84
N PHE A 159 2.08 0.82 6.54
CA PHE A 159 1.77 1.97 5.67
C PHE A 159 2.24 3.29 6.31
N ALA A 160 1.95 3.50 7.59
CA ALA A 160 2.44 4.66 8.33
C ALA A 160 3.99 4.73 8.35
N GLN A 161 4.66 3.59 8.56
CA GLN A 161 6.13 3.51 8.48
C GLN A 161 6.66 3.88 7.09
N CYS A 162 6.03 3.40 6.02
CA CYS A 162 6.42 3.77 4.65
C CYS A 162 6.30 5.27 4.40
N LEU A 163 5.22 5.91 4.86
CA LEU A 163 5.02 7.37 4.72
C LEU A 163 6.04 8.16 5.54
N LEU A 164 6.29 7.76 6.79
CA LEU A 164 7.30 8.41 7.65
C LEU A 164 8.71 8.27 7.06
N LEU A 165 9.04 7.08 6.55
CA LEU A 165 10.31 6.84 5.88
C LEU A 165 10.46 7.70 4.63
N LEU A 166 9.42 7.78 3.79
CA LEU A 166 9.41 8.61 2.60
C LEU A 166 9.60 10.09 2.95
N ALA A 167 8.88 10.58 3.97
CA ALA A 167 9.03 11.95 4.46
C ALA A 167 10.45 12.21 4.99
N TYR A 168 11.00 11.29 5.78
CA TYR A 168 12.36 11.38 6.30
C TYR A 168 13.41 11.45 5.18
N LEU A 169 13.33 10.53 4.21
CA LEU A 169 14.24 10.50 3.05
C LEU A 169 14.13 11.79 2.22
N PHE A 170 12.91 12.26 1.99
CA PHE A 170 12.66 13.50 1.27
C PHE A 170 13.29 14.72 1.95
N VAL A 171 13.12 14.86 3.27
CA VAL A 171 13.70 15.95 4.07
C VAL A 171 15.23 15.84 4.10
N SER A 172 15.77 14.64 4.34
CA SER A 172 17.22 14.39 4.35
C SER A 172 17.88 14.76 3.03
N ASN A 173 17.22 14.47 1.90
CA ASN A 173 17.69 14.88 0.57
C ASN A 173 17.75 16.41 0.37
N ARG A 174 16.91 17.16 1.06
CA ARG A 174 16.86 18.62 0.95
C ARG A 174 17.87 19.31 1.86
N ILE A 175 18.11 18.75 3.05
CA ILE A 175 19.02 19.32 4.04
C ILE A 175 20.49 18.99 3.73
N SER A 176 20.76 17.78 3.24
CA SER A 176 22.11 17.32 2.87
C SER A 176 22.20 17.10 1.35
N PRO A 177 22.14 18.15 0.53
CA PRO A 177 22.40 17.98 -0.89
C PRO A 177 23.79 17.38 -1.03
N THR A 178 23.90 16.19 -1.62
CA THR A 178 25.16 15.49 -1.87
C THR A 178 26.20 16.46 -2.40
N LYS A 179 27.28 16.65 -1.62
CA LYS A 179 28.49 17.34 -2.12
C LYS A 179 28.84 16.64 -3.42
N GLY A 180 28.67 17.35 -4.52
CA GLY A 180 28.85 16.84 -5.86
C GLY A 180 30.11 16.02 -5.94
N LYS A 181 30.04 14.85 -6.60
CA LYS A 181 31.20 14.04 -6.97
C LYS A 181 32.28 14.98 -7.44
N GLY A 182 33.30 15.15 -6.61
CA GLY A 182 34.46 15.98 -6.96
C GLY A 182 34.92 15.57 -8.34
N LYS A 183 34.95 16.50 -9.27
CA LYS A 183 35.62 16.30 -10.56
C LYS A 183 36.99 15.73 -10.23
N VAL A 184 37.17 14.44 -10.50
CA VAL A 184 38.51 13.85 -10.59
C VAL A 184 39.15 14.59 -11.73
N SER A 185 39.92 15.65 -11.37
CA SER A 185 40.79 16.32 -12.26
C SER A 185 41.83 15.30 -12.70
N LEU A 186 41.68 14.75 -13.86
CA LEU A 186 42.72 14.07 -14.60
C LEU A 186 43.78 15.17 -14.90
N LYS A 187 44.68 15.36 -13.94
CA LYS A 187 45.96 15.99 -14.24
C LYS A 187 46.68 15.09 -15.23
N SER A 188 46.57 15.46 -16.49
CA SER A 188 47.48 15.02 -17.53
C SER A 188 48.90 15.22 -17.05
N LYS A 189 49.59 14.18 -16.66
CA LYS A 189 51.06 14.15 -16.61
C LYS A 189 51.52 14.20 -18.05
N LYS A 190 51.89 15.39 -18.54
CA LYS A 190 52.87 15.54 -19.59
C LYS A 190 54.20 15.26 -18.92
N GLU A 191 54.81 14.16 -19.19
CA GLU A 191 56.25 13.88 -19.03
C GLU A 191 56.89 14.21 -20.36
N ASP A 192 57.89 15.09 -20.25
CA ASP A 192 58.84 15.44 -21.28
C ASP A 192 59.73 14.24 -21.67
#